data_fae18c77ff3da2f0243280ca4e2a3d70
#
_entry.id   fae18c77ff3da2f0243280ca4e2a3d70
#
_cell.length_a   1.000
_cell.length_b   1.000
_cell.length_c   1.000
_cell.angle_alpha   90.00
_cell.angle_beta   90.00
_cell.angle_gamma   90.00
#
_symmetry.space_group_name_H-M   'P 1'
#
loop_
_entity.id
_entity.type
_entity.pdbx_description
1 polymer ?
#
loop_
_entity_poly.entity_id
_entity_poly.type
_entity_poly.pdbx_seq_one_letter_code
_entity_poly.pdbx_strand_id
1 'polypeptide(L)'
;MLTPQSNTTLEEIARFIEAHDTFAICGHVNPDGDCLGAGLALEHGLRALGKQVVGLLATEDPVEEKLGFLPGLENLVPAKDFTDEVEVFIAIDVPNVDRLKDAAAVHDRAKHHITIDHHASETSMAELNYVDPASASASDLAWELLKLLNATGKDQALCALTGIMTDTGRFSYQNVNPTCFIHAAETVEAGAEPNLIAREFFQSRSLPSLRLEQLMLSRMMFFCGGAFVCSYLKDTDFEKQGAIRDDAEILIDILRGIAGVRVALILKENGKGEIRGSLRAKDETDVAQIARDFGGGGHKAAAGLIYHKSLADALIEVPTDVIETCFPEDAEAEVERLCILIRSLREELDD
;
A
#
# COMPACT_ATOMS: atom_id res chain seq x y z
N MET A 1 7.36 18.19 -3.43
CA MET A 1 8.54 18.60 -4.25
C MET A 1 8.71 17.56 -5.34
N LEU A 2 8.61 17.97 -6.60
CA LEU A 2 8.72 17.06 -7.74
C LEU A 2 10.07 16.33 -7.75
N THR A 3 10.07 15.09 -8.24
CA THR A 3 11.31 14.32 -8.45
C THR A 3 12.06 14.82 -9.69
N PRO A 4 13.35 14.50 -9.83
CA PRO A 4 14.10 14.79 -11.06
C PRO A 4 13.51 14.12 -12.32
N GLN A 5 12.71 13.08 -12.16
CA GLN A 5 12.03 12.37 -13.26
C GLN A 5 10.78 13.09 -13.76
N SER A 6 10.20 14.00 -12.97
CA SER A 6 9.06 14.80 -13.41
C SER A 6 9.48 15.76 -14.51
N ASN A 7 8.82 15.65 -15.64
CA ASN A 7 9.12 16.45 -16.86
C ASN A 7 7.89 17.21 -17.38
N THR A 8 6.79 17.18 -16.63
CA THR A 8 5.51 17.81 -17.00
C THR A 8 4.80 18.38 -15.77
N THR A 9 3.65 19.01 -15.96
CA THR A 9 2.74 19.49 -14.92
C THR A 9 1.36 18.86 -15.09
N LEU A 10 0.52 18.91 -14.04
CA LEU A 10 -0.87 18.44 -14.15
C LEU A 10 -1.67 19.22 -15.19
N GLU A 11 -1.39 20.51 -15.38
CA GLU A 11 -2.03 21.34 -16.41
C GLU A 11 -1.62 20.91 -17.82
N GLU A 12 -0.38 20.44 -18.01
CA GLU A 12 0.07 19.90 -19.29
C GLU A 12 -0.56 18.54 -19.55
N ILE A 13 -0.66 17.68 -18.54
CA ILE A 13 -1.37 16.40 -18.62
C ILE A 13 -2.86 16.64 -18.91
N ALA A 14 -3.51 17.61 -18.27
CA ALA A 14 -4.92 17.94 -18.55
C ALA A 14 -5.11 18.30 -20.04
N ARG A 15 -4.28 19.21 -20.59
CA ARG A 15 -4.33 19.57 -22.01
C ARG A 15 -4.05 18.41 -22.94
N PHE A 16 -3.15 17.50 -22.53
CA PHE A 16 -2.85 16.30 -23.30
C PHE A 16 -4.07 15.36 -23.32
N ILE A 17 -4.72 15.15 -22.18
CA ILE A 17 -5.95 14.34 -22.07
C ILE A 17 -7.08 14.92 -22.92
N GLU A 18 -7.26 16.25 -22.94
CA GLU A 18 -8.29 16.90 -23.76
C GLU A 18 -8.12 16.59 -25.24
N ALA A 19 -6.88 16.46 -25.73
CA ALA A 19 -6.54 16.23 -27.13
C ALA A 19 -6.65 14.76 -27.59
N HIS A 20 -6.87 13.80 -26.69
CA HIS A 20 -6.92 12.36 -27.00
C HIS A 20 -8.27 11.76 -26.58
N ASP A 21 -8.64 10.62 -27.16
CA ASP A 21 -9.98 10.06 -26.97
C ASP A 21 -10.01 8.66 -26.34
N THR A 22 -8.95 7.86 -26.44
CA THR A 22 -8.93 6.47 -25.95
C THR A 22 -7.82 6.24 -24.92
N PHE A 23 -8.20 5.72 -23.75
CA PHE A 23 -7.33 5.59 -22.59
C PHE A 23 -7.40 4.21 -21.97
N ALA A 24 -6.25 3.69 -21.52
CA ALA A 24 -6.17 2.63 -20.53
C ALA A 24 -5.55 3.20 -19.25
N ILE A 25 -6.13 2.89 -18.10
CA ILE A 25 -5.64 3.31 -16.78
C ILE A 25 -5.30 2.08 -15.98
N CYS A 26 -4.10 2.00 -15.43
CA CYS A 26 -3.67 0.89 -14.57
C CYS A 26 -2.83 1.40 -13.41
N GLY A 27 -3.07 0.84 -12.23
CA GLY A 27 -2.24 1.02 -11.07
C GLY A 27 -1.28 -0.15 -10.85
N HIS A 28 -0.73 -0.25 -9.64
CA HIS A 28 0.23 -1.30 -9.30
C HIS A 28 -0.43 -2.66 -8.99
N VAL A 29 0.36 -3.74 -9.10
CA VAL A 29 0.00 -5.10 -8.63
C VAL A 29 -0.33 -5.09 -7.13
N ASN A 30 -1.32 -5.88 -6.71
CA ASN A 30 -1.92 -5.86 -5.39
C ASN A 30 -2.43 -4.44 -5.04
N PRO A 31 -3.40 -3.93 -5.81
CA PRO A 31 -3.85 -2.56 -5.69
C PRO A 31 -4.53 -2.32 -4.33
N ASP A 32 -4.14 -1.25 -3.68
CA ASP A 32 -4.73 -0.78 -2.44
C ASP A 32 -5.80 0.30 -2.66
N GLY A 33 -6.23 0.95 -1.57
CA GLY A 33 -7.27 1.97 -1.64
C GLY A 33 -6.84 3.23 -2.40
N ASP A 34 -5.55 3.59 -2.40
CA ASP A 34 -5.05 4.73 -3.16
C ASP A 34 -4.95 4.42 -4.65
N CYS A 35 -4.35 3.29 -4.97
CA CYS A 35 -4.22 2.81 -6.34
C CYS A 35 -5.57 2.71 -7.06
N LEU A 36 -6.55 2.02 -6.45
CA LEU A 36 -7.90 1.90 -7.01
C LEU A 36 -8.68 3.21 -6.95
N GLY A 37 -8.56 3.95 -5.87
CA GLY A 37 -9.22 5.23 -5.69
C GLY A 37 -8.81 6.23 -6.76
N ALA A 38 -7.51 6.40 -7.00
CA ALA A 38 -6.98 7.28 -8.03
C ALA A 38 -7.37 6.84 -9.44
N GLY A 39 -7.22 5.53 -9.73
CA GLY A 39 -7.54 4.97 -11.05
C GLY A 39 -9.00 5.11 -11.41
N LEU A 40 -9.91 4.71 -10.50
CA LEU A 40 -11.36 4.81 -10.70
C LEU A 40 -11.84 6.26 -10.75
N ALA A 41 -11.27 7.16 -9.93
CA ALA A 41 -11.61 8.57 -10.00
C ALA A 41 -11.32 9.15 -11.40
N LEU A 42 -10.12 8.88 -11.94
CA LEU A 42 -9.76 9.30 -13.30
C LEU A 42 -10.64 8.62 -14.36
N GLU A 43 -10.91 7.33 -14.26
CA GLU A 43 -11.78 6.61 -15.19
C GLU A 43 -13.16 7.27 -15.26
N HIS A 44 -13.80 7.51 -14.13
CA HIS A 44 -15.10 8.18 -14.07
C HIS A 44 -15.05 9.59 -14.64
N GLY A 45 -13.99 10.35 -14.32
CA GLY A 45 -13.83 11.71 -14.83
C GLY A 45 -13.67 11.77 -16.33
N LEU A 46 -12.80 10.94 -16.89
CA LEU A 46 -12.57 10.88 -18.33
C LEU A 46 -13.80 10.38 -19.10
N ARG A 47 -14.53 9.41 -18.57
CA ARG A 47 -15.82 8.97 -19.15
C ARG A 47 -16.87 10.07 -19.11
N ALA A 48 -16.92 10.88 -18.07
CA ALA A 48 -17.83 12.04 -17.98
C ALA A 48 -17.52 13.10 -19.05
N LEU A 49 -16.26 13.20 -19.49
CA LEU A 49 -15.82 14.04 -20.62
C LEU A 49 -16.11 13.39 -21.99
N GLY A 50 -16.73 12.21 -22.03
CA GLY A 50 -17.04 11.49 -23.28
C GLY A 50 -15.86 10.69 -23.86
N LYS A 51 -14.78 10.51 -23.10
CA LYS A 51 -13.63 9.70 -23.52
C LYS A 51 -13.94 8.20 -23.41
N GLN A 52 -13.28 7.39 -24.23
CA GLN A 52 -13.31 5.93 -24.14
C GLN A 52 -12.21 5.49 -23.18
N VAL A 53 -12.59 4.92 -22.06
CA VAL A 53 -11.64 4.56 -20.99
C VAL A 53 -11.86 3.13 -20.54
N VAL A 54 -10.77 2.41 -20.38
CA VAL A 54 -10.74 1.11 -19.73
C VAL A 54 -9.84 1.17 -18.48
N GLY A 55 -10.40 0.79 -17.34
CA GLY A 55 -9.63 0.54 -16.12
C GLY A 55 -9.10 -0.88 -16.13
N LEU A 56 -7.82 -1.05 -15.85
CA LEU A 56 -7.14 -2.34 -15.89
C LEU A 56 -6.66 -2.75 -14.50
N LEU A 57 -6.72 -4.05 -14.21
CA LEU A 57 -5.99 -4.66 -13.10
C LEU A 57 -4.66 -5.22 -13.61
N ALA A 58 -3.58 -4.97 -12.89
CA ALA A 58 -2.24 -5.42 -13.24
C ALA A 58 -2.11 -6.96 -13.28
N THR A 59 -2.93 -7.66 -12.51
CA THR A 59 -3.05 -9.15 -12.48
C THR A 59 -4.53 -9.55 -12.35
N GLU A 60 -4.79 -10.86 -12.42
CA GLU A 60 -6.12 -11.42 -12.16
C GLU A 60 -6.40 -11.69 -10.67
N ASP A 61 -5.46 -11.36 -9.80
CA ASP A 61 -5.61 -11.57 -8.37
C ASP A 61 -6.81 -10.79 -7.83
N PRO A 62 -7.56 -11.36 -6.88
CA PRO A 62 -8.74 -10.70 -6.34
C PRO A 62 -8.35 -9.39 -5.64
N VAL A 63 -9.16 -8.37 -5.85
CA VAL A 63 -9.07 -7.10 -5.13
C VAL A 63 -9.57 -7.29 -3.69
N GLU A 64 -9.05 -6.53 -2.76
CA GLU A 64 -9.46 -6.54 -1.36
C GLU A 64 -10.98 -6.28 -1.21
N GLU A 65 -11.70 -7.21 -0.58
CA GLU A 65 -13.19 -7.18 -0.45
C GLU A 65 -13.70 -5.87 0.15
N LYS A 66 -12.92 -5.25 1.07
CA LYS A 66 -13.26 -3.97 1.70
C LYS A 66 -13.37 -2.80 0.72
N LEU A 67 -12.81 -2.92 -0.48
CA LEU A 67 -12.88 -1.91 -1.53
C LEU A 67 -14.07 -2.12 -2.47
N GLY A 68 -14.85 -3.19 -2.28
CA GLY A 68 -16.00 -3.54 -3.11
C GLY A 68 -17.12 -2.48 -3.19
N PHE A 69 -17.08 -1.46 -2.32
CA PHE A 69 -18.03 -0.34 -2.37
C PHE A 69 -17.63 0.76 -3.39
N LEU A 70 -16.43 0.71 -3.95
CA LEU A 70 -15.98 1.71 -4.93
C LEU A 70 -16.78 1.59 -6.23
N PRO A 71 -17.40 2.66 -6.71
CA PRO A 71 -18.12 2.63 -7.97
C PRO A 71 -17.16 2.33 -9.13
N GLY A 72 -17.58 1.43 -10.02
CA GLY A 72 -16.82 1.05 -11.21
C GLY A 72 -15.79 -0.08 -10.98
N LEU A 73 -15.56 -0.53 -9.75
CA LEU A 73 -14.63 -1.61 -9.45
C LEU A 73 -14.97 -2.90 -10.23
N GLU A 74 -16.25 -3.20 -10.36
CA GLU A 74 -16.78 -4.35 -11.09
C GLU A 74 -16.53 -4.30 -12.60
N ASN A 75 -16.15 -3.15 -13.14
CA ASN A 75 -15.87 -2.94 -14.57
C ASN A 75 -14.37 -3.02 -14.91
N LEU A 76 -13.50 -3.15 -13.91
CA LEU A 76 -12.07 -3.31 -14.14
C LEU A 76 -11.78 -4.64 -14.85
N VAL A 77 -10.89 -4.59 -15.82
CA VAL A 77 -10.52 -5.74 -16.66
C VAL A 77 -9.10 -6.19 -16.31
N PRO A 78 -8.85 -7.49 -16.05
CA PRO A 78 -7.48 -7.99 -15.96
C PRO A 78 -6.70 -7.66 -17.24
N ALA A 79 -5.54 -7.04 -17.10
CA ALA A 79 -4.78 -6.53 -18.24
C ALA A 79 -4.41 -7.61 -19.27
N LYS A 80 -4.23 -8.87 -18.83
CA LYS A 80 -3.98 -10.02 -19.71
C LYS A 80 -5.12 -10.32 -20.68
N ASP A 81 -6.37 -9.96 -20.30
CA ASP A 81 -7.57 -10.21 -21.13
C ASP A 81 -7.88 -9.02 -22.06
N PHE A 82 -7.18 -7.90 -21.91
CA PHE A 82 -7.35 -6.70 -22.72
C PHE A 82 -6.44 -6.71 -23.94
N THR A 83 -7.02 -6.75 -25.14
CA THR A 83 -6.32 -6.87 -26.42
C THR A 83 -6.46 -5.67 -27.34
N ASP A 84 -7.38 -4.74 -27.03
CA ASP A 84 -7.64 -3.58 -27.85
C ASP A 84 -6.47 -2.59 -27.85
N GLU A 85 -6.40 -1.77 -28.90
CA GLU A 85 -5.45 -0.67 -28.96
C GLU A 85 -5.99 0.55 -28.21
N VAL A 86 -5.11 1.27 -27.52
CA VAL A 86 -5.40 2.56 -26.89
C VAL A 86 -4.37 3.60 -27.32
N GLU A 87 -4.78 4.86 -27.36
CA GLU A 87 -3.84 5.94 -27.66
C GLU A 87 -2.94 6.23 -26.49
N VAL A 88 -3.52 6.33 -25.27
CA VAL A 88 -2.83 6.77 -24.08
C VAL A 88 -2.94 5.71 -22.99
N PHE A 89 -1.81 5.32 -22.43
CA PHE A 89 -1.75 4.55 -21.18
C PHE A 89 -1.42 5.48 -20.01
N ILE A 90 -2.24 5.47 -18.97
CA ILE A 90 -2.00 6.20 -17.73
C ILE A 90 -1.61 5.21 -16.65
N ALA A 91 -0.37 5.26 -16.21
CA ALA A 91 0.10 4.59 -15.01
C ALA A 91 -0.18 5.50 -13.81
N ILE A 92 -1.02 5.06 -12.88
CA ILE A 92 -1.39 5.81 -11.68
C ILE A 92 -0.95 5.06 -10.43
N ASP A 93 -0.26 5.74 -9.52
CA ASP A 93 0.26 5.13 -8.30
C ASP A 93 1.24 3.97 -8.55
N VAL A 94 2.12 4.13 -9.54
CA VAL A 94 3.06 3.09 -9.99
C VAL A 94 4.49 3.63 -10.02
N PRO A 95 5.37 3.17 -9.11
CA PRO A 95 6.74 3.68 -9.05
C PRO A 95 7.68 3.18 -10.17
N ASN A 96 7.34 2.05 -10.82
CA ASN A 96 8.14 1.47 -11.91
C ASN A 96 7.33 0.44 -12.73
N VAL A 97 7.82 0.12 -13.94
CA VAL A 97 7.18 -0.80 -14.90
C VAL A 97 6.97 -2.21 -14.32
N ASP A 98 7.87 -2.69 -13.46
CA ASP A 98 7.78 -4.04 -12.90
C ASP A 98 6.50 -4.23 -12.06
N ARG A 99 5.96 -3.14 -11.55
CA ARG A 99 4.71 -3.14 -10.78
C ARG A 99 3.45 -3.20 -11.65
N LEU A 100 3.57 -2.96 -12.94
CA LEU A 100 2.46 -3.09 -13.90
C LEU A 100 2.14 -4.55 -14.27
N LYS A 101 3.07 -5.49 -14.08
CA LYS A 101 2.89 -6.92 -14.38
C LYS A 101 2.32 -7.14 -15.80
N ASP A 102 1.13 -7.78 -15.91
CA ASP A 102 0.50 -8.06 -17.21
C ASP A 102 0.13 -6.77 -17.98
N ALA A 103 -0.13 -5.67 -17.27
CA ALA A 103 -0.41 -4.39 -17.89
C ALA A 103 0.81 -3.74 -18.58
N ALA A 104 2.03 -4.21 -18.32
CA ALA A 104 3.21 -3.77 -19.05
C ALA A 104 3.08 -4.02 -20.56
N ALA A 105 2.45 -5.12 -20.97
CA ALA A 105 2.18 -5.40 -22.39
C ALA A 105 1.16 -4.43 -23.02
N VAL A 106 0.22 -3.91 -22.23
CA VAL A 106 -0.71 -2.86 -22.69
C VAL A 106 0.00 -1.51 -22.77
N HIS A 107 0.80 -1.20 -21.75
CA HIS A 107 1.67 -0.03 -21.75
C HIS A 107 2.55 0.00 -23.00
N ASP A 108 3.30 -1.06 -23.30
CA ASP A 108 4.26 -1.10 -24.41
C ASP A 108 3.62 -0.91 -25.80
N ARG A 109 2.34 -1.26 -25.97
CA ARG A 109 1.63 -1.07 -27.25
C ARG A 109 0.85 0.23 -27.36
N ALA A 110 0.66 0.97 -26.28
CA ALA A 110 0.06 2.29 -26.32
C ALA A 110 0.94 3.29 -27.07
N LYS A 111 0.34 4.29 -27.71
CA LYS A 111 1.09 5.30 -28.47
C LYS A 111 1.75 6.32 -27.56
N HIS A 112 1.11 6.63 -26.46
CA HIS A 112 1.53 7.65 -25.49
C HIS A 112 1.42 7.12 -24.07
N HIS A 113 2.27 7.64 -23.19
CA HIS A 113 2.39 7.17 -21.80
C HIS A 113 2.37 8.35 -20.85
N ILE A 114 1.57 8.24 -19.80
CA ILE A 114 1.50 9.20 -18.69
C ILE A 114 1.76 8.44 -17.39
N THR A 115 2.58 9.00 -16.51
CA THR A 115 2.72 8.56 -15.11
C THR A 115 2.24 9.66 -14.19
N ILE A 116 1.38 9.31 -13.22
CA ILE A 116 0.97 10.17 -12.10
C ILE A 116 1.21 9.38 -10.83
N ASP A 117 2.16 9.82 -10.01
CA ASP A 117 2.62 9.04 -8.86
C ASP A 117 3.08 9.95 -7.71
N HIS A 118 3.03 9.43 -6.49
CA HIS A 118 3.56 10.09 -5.30
C HIS A 118 4.73 9.33 -4.64
N HIS A 119 5.12 8.21 -5.17
CA HIS A 119 6.30 7.49 -4.68
C HIS A 119 7.60 8.19 -5.09
N ALA A 120 8.57 8.27 -4.17
CA ALA A 120 9.92 8.73 -4.49
C ALA A 120 10.62 7.68 -5.35
N SER A 121 10.45 7.74 -6.66
CA SER A 121 11.06 6.83 -7.63
C SER A 121 12.18 7.53 -8.40
N GLU A 122 13.21 6.76 -8.77
CA GLU A 122 14.30 7.21 -9.66
C GLU A 122 14.06 6.78 -11.13
N THR A 123 12.97 6.06 -11.41
CA THR A 123 12.67 5.55 -12.76
C THR A 123 11.61 6.37 -13.45
N SER A 124 11.86 6.69 -14.72
CA SER A 124 10.89 7.29 -15.63
C SER A 124 10.37 6.21 -16.57
N MET A 125 9.05 6.05 -16.67
CA MET A 125 8.44 5.04 -17.52
C MET A 125 7.42 5.59 -18.51
N ALA A 126 7.30 6.90 -18.62
CA ALA A 126 6.34 7.56 -19.49
C ALA A 126 6.95 8.75 -20.24
N GLU A 127 6.28 9.17 -21.31
CA GLU A 127 6.53 10.40 -22.04
C GLU A 127 6.26 11.63 -21.15
N LEU A 128 5.16 11.59 -20.40
CA LEU A 128 4.78 12.61 -19.42
C LEU A 128 4.80 11.99 -18.03
N ASN A 129 5.79 12.37 -17.23
CA ASN A 129 5.91 11.92 -15.85
C ASN A 129 5.65 13.06 -14.88
N TYR A 130 4.63 12.91 -14.04
CA TYR A 130 4.38 13.77 -12.89
C TYR A 130 4.47 12.94 -11.62
N VAL A 131 5.54 13.14 -10.86
CA VAL A 131 5.82 12.40 -9.62
C VAL A 131 6.10 13.40 -8.50
N ASP A 132 5.20 13.48 -7.52
CA ASP A 132 5.31 14.40 -6.39
C ASP A 132 5.26 13.69 -5.03
N PRO A 133 6.42 13.32 -4.45
CA PRO A 133 6.48 12.69 -3.13
C PRO A 133 6.03 13.57 -1.95
N ALA A 134 5.71 14.84 -2.18
CA ALA A 134 5.10 15.70 -1.18
C ALA A 134 3.56 15.62 -1.18
N SER A 135 2.96 14.99 -2.21
CA SER A 135 1.54 14.67 -2.21
C SER A 135 1.23 13.59 -1.18
N ALA A 136 0.06 13.68 -0.56
CA ALA A 136 -0.37 12.73 0.45
C ALA A 136 -0.70 11.36 -0.16
N SER A 137 -1.11 11.32 -1.44
CA SER A 137 -1.51 10.11 -2.16
C SER A 137 -1.59 10.39 -3.67
N ALA A 138 -1.64 9.35 -4.49
CA ALA A 138 -1.92 9.47 -5.93
C ALA A 138 -3.36 9.93 -6.17
N SER A 139 -4.30 9.59 -5.29
CA SER A 139 -5.69 10.08 -5.32
C SER A 139 -5.79 11.59 -5.09
N ASP A 140 -4.91 12.16 -4.29
CA ASP A 140 -4.79 13.61 -4.09
C ASP A 140 -4.42 14.30 -5.43
N LEU A 141 -3.47 13.72 -6.18
CA LEU A 141 -3.07 14.19 -7.50
C LEU A 141 -4.16 13.97 -8.57
N ALA A 142 -4.84 12.82 -8.52
CA ALA A 142 -5.96 12.53 -9.41
C ALA A 142 -7.11 13.53 -9.23
N TRP A 143 -7.44 13.89 -7.97
CA TRP A 143 -8.46 14.90 -7.68
C TRP A 143 -8.09 16.28 -8.24
N GLU A 144 -6.82 16.69 -8.06
CA GLU A 144 -6.34 17.96 -8.63
C GLU A 144 -6.45 17.98 -10.16
N LEU A 145 -6.06 16.88 -10.83
CA LEU A 145 -6.18 16.74 -12.28
C LEU A 145 -7.65 16.81 -12.73
N LEU A 146 -8.56 16.16 -12.00
CA LEU A 146 -10.00 16.21 -12.30
C LEU A 146 -10.59 17.62 -12.16
N LYS A 147 -10.11 18.42 -11.22
CA LYS A 147 -10.49 19.82 -11.10
C LYS A 147 -10.03 20.64 -12.32
N LEU A 148 -8.78 20.44 -12.77
CA LEU A 148 -8.25 21.09 -13.97
C LEU A 148 -9.07 20.73 -15.23
N LEU A 149 -9.53 19.47 -15.32
CA LEU A 149 -10.38 18.98 -16.42
C LEU A 149 -11.86 19.36 -16.29
N ASN A 150 -12.28 20.01 -15.19
CA ASN A 150 -13.69 20.25 -14.85
C ASN A 150 -14.54 18.95 -14.88
N ALA A 151 -13.97 17.84 -14.44
CA ALA A 151 -14.55 16.49 -14.49
C ALA A 151 -14.80 15.90 -13.09
N THR A 152 -15.04 16.75 -12.10
CA THR A 152 -15.38 16.32 -10.74
C THR A 152 -16.85 15.94 -10.64
N GLY A 153 -17.14 14.94 -9.77
CA GLY A 153 -18.50 14.46 -9.50
C GLY A 153 -18.52 13.54 -8.30
N LYS A 154 -19.70 13.02 -7.94
CA LYS A 154 -19.87 12.21 -6.72
C LYS A 154 -19.02 10.92 -6.73
N ASP A 155 -18.99 10.17 -7.83
CA ASP A 155 -18.28 8.90 -7.91
C ASP A 155 -16.76 9.14 -7.92
N GLN A 156 -16.29 10.14 -8.67
CA GLN A 156 -14.90 10.59 -8.65
C GLN A 156 -14.45 11.00 -7.24
N ALA A 157 -15.30 11.76 -6.56
CA ALA A 157 -15.03 12.23 -5.21
C ALA A 157 -14.97 11.09 -4.19
N LEU A 158 -15.87 10.10 -4.28
CA LEU A 158 -15.85 8.93 -3.39
C LEU A 158 -14.58 8.10 -3.59
N CYS A 159 -14.19 7.86 -4.85
CA CYS A 159 -12.96 7.15 -5.18
C CYS A 159 -11.72 7.90 -4.68
N ALA A 160 -11.59 9.20 -5.00
CA ALA A 160 -10.46 10.02 -4.58
C ALA A 160 -10.35 10.12 -3.05
N LEU A 161 -11.48 10.36 -2.34
CA LEU A 161 -11.47 10.43 -0.88
C LEU A 161 -11.08 9.08 -0.25
N THR A 162 -11.45 7.96 -0.86
CA THR A 162 -11.05 6.64 -0.37
C THR A 162 -9.53 6.51 -0.41
N GLY A 163 -8.88 6.83 -1.52
CA GLY A 163 -7.42 6.79 -1.60
C GLY A 163 -6.75 7.76 -0.62
N ILE A 164 -7.20 9.00 -0.54
CA ILE A 164 -6.68 9.97 0.44
C ILE A 164 -6.80 9.42 1.87
N MET A 165 -7.94 8.85 2.25
CA MET A 165 -8.16 8.33 3.61
C MET A 165 -7.35 7.07 3.90
N THR A 166 -7.17 6.20 2.93
CA THR A 166 -6.41 4.94 3.13
C THR A 166 -4.93 5.23 3.24
N ASP A 167 -4.35 6.00 2.32
CA ASP A 167 -2.91 6.26 2.27
C ASP A 167 -2.42 7.22 3.37
N THR A 168 -3.30 8.11 3.86
CA THR A 168 -3.01 8.94 5.03
C THR A 168 -3.33 8.28 6.38
N GLY A 169 -3.79 7.03 6.38
CA GLY A 169 -4.25 6.36 7.60
C GLY A 169 -5.31 7.17 8.34
N ARG A 170 -6.32 7.66 7.65
CA ARG A 170 -7.34 8.56 8.19
C ARG A 170 -6.75 9.86 8.73
N PHE A 171 -5.86 10.46 7.96
CA PHE A 171 -5.17 11.72 8.31
C PHE A 171 -4.29 11.64 9.56
N SER A 172 -3.67 10.47 9.82
CA SER A 172 -2.82 10.26 11.00
C SER A 172 -1.36 9.90 10.67
N TYR A 173 -0.99 9.74 9.39
CA TYR A 173 0.37 9.42 8.99
C TYR A 173 1.19 10.69 8.67
N GLN A 174 2.50 10.49 8.48
CA GLN A 174 3.46 11.60 8.27
C GLN A 174 3.33 12.28 6.90
N ASN A 175 2.72 11.62 5.92
CA ASN A 175 2.43 12.17 4.60
C ASN A 175 1.26 13.18 4.59
N VAL A 176 0.55 13.33 5.70
CA VAL A 176 -0.54 14.29 5.82
C VAL A 176 -0.02 15.71 5.69
N ASN A 177 -0.61 16.48 4.77
CA ASN A 177 -0.30 17.88 4.50
C ASN A 177 -1.59 18.73 4.40
N PRO A 178 -1.51 20.07 4.37
CA PRO A 178 -2.71 20.90 4.28
C PRO A 178 -3.56 20.65 3.02
N THR A 179 -2.93 20.28 1.90
CA THR A 179 -3.61 20.06 0.62
C THR A 179 -4.56 18.87 0.70
N CYS A 180 -4.17 17.77 1.32
CA CYS A 180 -5.05 16.61 1.45
C CYS A 180 -6.32 16.91 2.28
N PHE A 181 -6.27 17.81 3.27
CA PHE A 181 -7.47 18.27 3.99
C PHE A 181 -8.36 19.15 3.11
N ILE A 182 -7.78 19.99 2.26
CA ILE A 182 -8.54 20.82 1.30
C ILE A 182 -9.24 19.91 0.30
N HIS A 183 -8.54 18.97 -0.30
CA HIS A 183 -9.12 18.03 -1.26
C HIS A 183 -10.15 17.10 -0.60
N ALA A 184 -9.91 16.64 0.63
CA ALA A 184 -10.93 15.91 1.37
C ALA A 184 -12.21 16.74 1.59
N ALA A 185 -12.09 18.03 1.92
CA ALA A 185 -13.26 18.91 2.05
C ALA A 185 -13.98 19.10 0.71
N GLU A 186 -13.25 19.32 -0.37
CA GLU A 186 -13.80 19.45 -1.73
C GLU A 186 -14.49 18.16 -2.20
N THR A 187 -13.92 16.97 -1.93
CA THR A 187 -14.56 15.69 -2.27
C THR A 187 -15.86 15.49 -1.49
N VAL A 188 -15.90 15.86 -0.21
CA VAL A 188 -17.14 15.81 0.59
C VAL A 188 -18.18 16.79 0.04
N GLU A 189 -17.78 18.00 -0.37
CA GLU A 189 -18.68 18.97 -1.01
C GLU A 189 -19.22 18.42 -2.35
N ALA A 190 -18.40 17.68 -3.11
CA ALA A 190 -18.82 16.99 -4.34
C ALA A 190 -19.70 15.77 -4.10
N GLY A 191 -19.91 15.35 -2.85
CA GLY A 191 -20.86 14.30 -2.44
C GLY A 191 -20.24 12.99 -2.01
N ALA A 192 -18.92 12.92 -1.78
CA ALA A 192 -18.30 11.75 -1.13
C ALA A 192 -18.82 11.60 0.31
N GLU A 193 -18.93 10.36 0.75
CA GLU A 193 -19.45 10.01 2.07
C GLU A 193 -18.34 9.39 2.95
N PRO A 194 -17.62 10.19 3.77
CA PRO A 194 -16.53 9.67 4.61
C PRO A 194 -16.96 8.55 5.57
N ASN A 195 -18.21 8.58 6.03
CA ASN A 195 -18.76 7.54 6.89
C ASN A 195 -18.95 6.20 6.15
N LEU A 196 -19.23 6.20 4.85
CA LEU A 196 -19.27 5.00 4.02
C LEU A 196 -17.88 4.37 3.96
N ILE A 197 -16.86 5.16 3.62
CA ILE A 197 -15.46 4.71 3.59
C ILE A 197 -15.03 4.16 4.96
N ALA A 198 -15.36 4.89 6.04
CA ALA A 198 -15.02 4.48 7.39
C ALA A 198 -15.65 3.12 7.75
N ARG A 199 -16.92 2.91 7.39
CA ARG A 199 -17.64 1.67 7.69
C ARG A 199 -17.13 0.49 6.86
N GLU A 200 -17.00 0.67 5.55
CA GLU A 200 -16.67 -0.43 4.64
C GLU A 200 -15.19 -0.81 4.72
N PHE A 201 -14.29 0.17 4.78
CA PHE A 201 -12.85 -0.10 4.77
C PHE A 201 -12.25 -0.27 6.18
N PHE A 202 -12.59 0.60 7.13
CA PHE A 202 -11.90 0.63 8.43
C PHE A 202 -12.67 -0.07 9.57
N GLN A 203 -13.99 -0.25 9.45
CA GLN A 203 -14.82 -0.83 10.51
C GLN A 203 -15.42 -2.20 10.14
N SER A 204 -14.94 -2.82 9.06
CA SER A 204 -15.43 -4.11 8.52
C SER A 204 -14.50 -5.29 8.85
N ARG A 205 -13.85 -5.26 10.01
CA ARG A 205 -12.94 -6.35 10.41
C ARG A 205 -13.70 -7.67 10.64
N SER A 206 -13.17 -8.73 10.05
CA SER A 206 -13.70 -10.08 10.21
C SER A 206 -13.48 -10.61 11.64
N LEU A 207 -14.34 -11.53 12.09
CA LEU A 207 -14.11 -12.23 13.37
C LEU A 207 -12.81 -13.06 13.35
N PRO A 208 -12.42 -13.75 12.27
CA PRO A 208 -11.10 -14.35 12.11
C PRO A 208 -9.94 -13.37 12.35
N SER A 209 -10.00 -12.15 11.77
CA SER A 209 -9.00 -11.10 12.01
C SER A 209 -8.85 -10.75 13.49
N LEU A 210 -9.97 -10.60 14.22
CA LEU A 210 -9.94 -10.33 15.67
C LEU A 210 -9.34 -11.48 16.49
N ARG A 211 -9.55 -12.72 16.05
CA ARG A 211 -8.96 -13.89 16.71
C ARG A 211 -7.45 -14.01 16.46
N LEU A 212 -7.00 -13.67 15.24
CA LEU A 212 -5.57 -13.56 14.93
C LEU A 212 -4.92 -12.43 15.75
N GLU A 213 -5.61 -11.29 15.93
CA GLU A 213 -5.15 -10.22 16.82
C GLU A 213 -4.95 -10.70 18.24
N GLN A 214 -5.90 -11.45 18.81
CA GLN A 214 -5.77 -12.02 20.14
C GLN A 214 -4.51 -12.90 20.25
N LEU A 215 -4.25 -13.77 19.27
CA LEU A 215 -3.06 -14.61 19.25
C LEU A 215 -1.78 -13.78 19.15
N MET A 216 -1.73 -12.83 18.22
CA MET A 216 -0.61 -11.91 18.07
C MET A 216 -0.31 -11.17 19.38
N LEU A 217 -1.33 -10.60 20.03
CA LEU A 217 -1.17 -9.88 21.30
C LEU A 217 -0.65 -10.79 22.42
N SER A 218 -1.09 -12.06 22.49
CA SER A 218 -0.63 -13.02 23.49
C SER A 218 0.84 -13.44 23.31
N ARG A 219 1.39 -13.25 22.10
CA ARG A 219 2.75 -13.62 21.71
C ARG A 219 3.70 -12.43 21.58
N MET A 220 3.30 -11.25 22.05
CA MET A 220 4.16 -10.07 22.02
C MET A 220 5.42 -10.26 22.84
N MET A 221 6.56 -9.96 22.24
CA MET A 221 7.87 -9.93 22.88
C MET A 221 8.44 -8.51 22.80
N PHE A 222 8.78 -7.95 23.95
CA PHE A 222 9.31 -6.58 24.04
C PHE A 222 10.81 -6.58 24.31
N PHE A 223 11.54 -5.72 23.62
CA PHE A 223 12.98 -5.55 23.71
C PHE A 223 13.34 -4.06 23.82
N CYS A 224 14.59 -3.76 24.18
CA CYS A 224 15.13 -2.42 24.25
C CYS A 224 14.26 -1.49 25.13
N GLY A 225 13.98 -1.92 26.36
CA GLY A 225 13.15 -1.14 27.28
C GLY A 225 11.69 -0.94 26.84
N GLY A 226 11.20 -1.75 25.90
CA GLY A 226 9.85 -1.65 25.33
C GLY A 226 9.77 -0.82 24.06
N ALA A 227 10.91 -0.31 23.54
CA ALA A 227 10.97 0.46 22.31
C ALA A 227 10.86 -0.41 21.06
N PHE A 228 11.18 -1.70 21.14
CA PHE A 228 10.96 -2.68 20.08
C PHE A 228 9.96 -3.76 20.54
N VAL A 229 8.98 -4.06 19.70
CA VAL A 229 8.03 -5.16 19.87
C VAL A 229 8.04 -6.06 18.64
N CYS A 230 8.12 -7.38 18.87
CA CYS A 230 7.84 -8.32 17.82
C CYS A 230 6.79 -9.36 18.25
N SER A 231 6.11 -9.93 17.26
CA SER A 231 5.15 -11.03 17.43
C SER A 231 5.10 -11.90 16.18
N TYR A 232 4.34 -13.01 16.24
CA TYR A 232 4.26 -13.93 15.11
C TYR A 232 2.90 -14.61 15.00
N LEU A 233 2.61 -15.10 13.78
CA LEU A 233 1.47 -15.95 13.47
C LEU A 233 1.96 -17.18 12.65
N LYS A 234 1.40 -18.35 12.97
CA LYS A 234 1.66 -19.63 12.30
C LYS A 234 0.59 -19.91 11.24
N ASP A 235 0.90 -20.72 10.26
CA ASP A 235 -0.08 -21.22 9.27
C ASP A 235 -1.27 -21.89 9.96
N THR A 236 -0.99 -22.70 11.00
CA THR A 236 -2.03 -23.34 11.80
C THR A 236 -2.96 -22.37 12.54
N ASP A 237 -2.54 -21.14 12.80
CA ASP A 237 -3.41 -20.11 13.40
C ASP A 237 -4.47 -19.67 12.38
N PHE A 238 -4.07 -19.42 11.13
CA PHE A 238 -4.99 -19.07 10.06
C PHE A 238 -6.02 -20.18 9.83
N GLU A 239 -5.55 -21.42 9.73
CA GLU A 239 -6.41 -22.59 9.54
C GLU A 239 -7.42 -22.75 10.69
N LYS A 240 -6.95 -22.74 11.95
CA LYS A 240 -7.79 -22.90 13.13
C LYS A 240 -8.82 -21.78 13.31
N GLN A 241 -8.53 -20.55 12.85
CA GLN A 241 -9.44 -19.41 12.97
C GLN A 241 -10.31 -19.24 11.71
N GLY A 242 -10.07 -20.00 10.64
CA GLY A 242 -10.73 -19.82 9.34
C GLY A 242 -10.39 -18.45 8.72
N ALA A 243 -9.16 -17.99 8.94
CA ALA A 243 -8.66 -16.70 8.50
C ALA A 243 -7.92 -16.79 7.17
N ILE A 244 -7.98 -15.75 6.38
CA ILE A 244 -7.16 -15.55 5.19
C ILE A 244 -5.96 -14.62 5.50
N ARG A 245 -4.99 -14.54 4.60
CA ARG A 245 -3.77 -13.74 4.84
C ARG A 245 -4.07 -12.25 5.04
N ASP A 246 -5.03 -11.73 4.32
CA ASP A 246 -5.45 -10.32 4.39
C ASP A 246 -6.02 -9.95 5.78
N ASP A 247 -6.60 -10.91 6.52
CA ASP A 247 -7.06 -10.71 7.88
C ASP A 247 -5.95 -10.27 8.86
N ALA A 248 -4.68 -10.52 8.50
CA ALA A 248 -3.53 -10.20 9.35
C ALA A 248 -2.77 -8.93 8.91
N GLU A 249 -3.16 -8.25 7.83
CA GLU A 249 -2.40 -7.09 7.33
C GLU A 249 -2.44 -5.89 8.28
N ILE A 250 -3.58 -5.64 8.92
CA ILE A 250 -3.75 -4.52 9.87
C ILE A 250 -3.00 -4.75 11.20
N LEU A 251 -2.60 -5.97 11.53
CA LEU A 251 -2.11 -6.33 12.86
C LEU A 251 -0.80 -5.63 13.23
N ILE A 252 0.05 -5.36 12.26
CA ILE A 252 1.31 -4.63 12.49
C ILE A 252 1.07 -3.21 13.03
N ASP A 253 0.00 -2.54 12.60
CA ASP A 253 -0.32 -1.19 13.05
C ASP A 253 -0.84 -1.17 14.50
N ILE A 254 -1.42 -2.26 14.96
CA ILE A 254 -1.79 -2.44 16.38
C ILE A 254 -0.52 -2.48 17.23
N LEU A 255 0.49 -3.26 16.85
CA LEU A 255 1.79 -3.31 17.53
C LEU A 255 2.47 -1.94 17.52
N ARG A 256 2.49 -1.27 16.35
CA ARG A 256 3.01 0.09 16.21
C ARG A 256 2.25 1.07 17.13
N GLY A 257 0.94 0.87 17.35
CA GLY A 257 0.07 1.69 18.19
C GLY A 257 0.47 1.74 19.68
N ILE A 258 1.22 0.77 20.18
CA ILE A 258 1.58 0.65 21.60
C ILE A 258 2.44 1.86 22.06
N ALA A 259 2.11 2.41 23.24
CA ALA A 259 2.87 3.51 23.80
C ALA A 259 4.33 3.10 24.09
N GLY A 260 5.30 3.94 23.75
CA GLY A 260 6.73 3.67 23.91
C GLY A 260 7.38 2.85 22.80
N VAL A 261 6.61 2.12 21.99
CA VAL A 261 7.14 1.38 20.84
C VAL A 261 7.60 2.36 19.76
N ARG A 262 8.84 2.19 19.30
CA ARG A 262 9.47 2.90 18.18
C ARG A 262 9.47 2.03 16.93
N VAL A 263 9.80 0.74 17.06
CA VAL A 263 9.82 -0.23 15.96
C VAL A 263 8.91 -1.41 16.30
N ALA A 264 8.10 -1.84 15.35
CA ALA A 264 7.24 -3.02 15.44
C ALA A 264 7.55 -4.00 14.31
N LEU A 265 7.55 -5.30 14.62
CA LEU A 265 7.72 -6.40 13.68
C LEU A 265 6.64 -7.45 13.90
N ILE A 266 6.03 -7.93 12.84
CA ILE A 266 5.23 -9.16 12.84
C ILE A 266 5.78 -10.13 11.80
N LEU A 267 6.01 -11.39 12.19
CA LEU A 267 6.41 -12.47 11.29
C LEU A 267 5.23 -13.42 11.10
N LYS A 268 4.92 -13.74 9.85
CA LYS A 268 3.76 -14.58 9.49
C LYS A 268 4.19 -15.71 8.57
N GLU A 269 3.89 -16.96 8.91
CA GLU A 269 4.03 -18.07 7.96
C GLU A 269 3.08 -17.86 6.77
N ASN A 270 3.51 -18.23 5.56
CA ASN A 270 2.79 -17.94 4.30
C ASN A 270 2.42 -19.20 3.51
N GLY A 271 2.30 -20.36 4.14
CA GLY A 271 1.80 -21.60 3.51
C GLY A 271 2.71 -22.24 2.46
N LYS A 272 3.88 -21.66 2.19
CA LYS A 272 4.82 -22.12 1.15
C LYS A 272 6.23 -22.39 1.68
N GLY A 273 6.39 -22.52 3.02
CA GLY A 273 7.70 -22.54 3.67
C GLY A 273 8.41 -21.18 3.64
N GLU A 274 7.66 -20.11 3.45
CA GLU A 274 8.12 -18.73 3.49
C GLU A 274 7.55 -18.03 4.72
N ILE A 275 8.33 -17.13 5.30
CA ILE A 275 7.89 -16.23 6.35
C ILE A 275 7.79 -14.82 5.79
N ARG A 276 6.63 -14.20 5.88
CA ARG A 276 6.47 -12.77 5.57
C ARG A 276 6.64 -11.94 6.83
N GLY A 277 7.54 -10.99 6.78
CA GLY A 277 7.74 -10.00 7.83
C GLY A 277 7.17 -8.64 7.44
N SER A 278 6.49 -7.98 8.38
CA SER A 278 6.08 -6.58 8.24
C SER A 278 6.74 -5.75 9.31
N LEU A 279 7.38 -4.66 8.91
CA LEU A 279 8.08 -3.71 9.78
C LEU A 279 7.38 -2.35 9.74
N ARG A 280 7.29 -1.69 10.90
CA ARG A 280 6.80 -0.31 11.02
C ARG A 280 7.67 0.47 12.00
N ALA A 281 7.93 1.73 11.69
CA ALA A 281 8.58 2.68 12.60
C ALA A 281 7.66 3.88 12.89
N LYS A 282 7.79 4.45 14.10
CA LYS A 282 7.10 5.69 14.50
C LYS A 282 7.98 6.93 14.37
N ASP A 283 9.29 6.73 14.38
CA ASP A 283 10.28 7.79 14.35
C ASP A 283 11.04 7.80 13.01
N GLU A 284 12.19 8.43 12.97
CA GLU A 284 13.04 8.55 11.81
C GLU A 284 13.80 7.27 11.43
N THR A 285 13.52 6.13 12.08
CA THR A 285 14.17 4.84 11.78
C THR A 285 13.82 4.35 10.37
N ASP A 286 14.83 3.94 9.60
CA ASP A 286 14.65 3.39 8.26
C ASP A 286 14.51 1.87 8.32
N VAL A 287 13.27 1.39 8.45
CA VAL A 287 12.99 -0.06 8.43
C VAL A 287 13.06 -0.68 7.04
N ALA A 288 13.08 0.13 5.97
CA ALA A 288 13.27 -0.39 4.61
C ALA A 288 14.71 -0.89 4.39
N GLN A 289 15.70 -0.32 5.09
CA GLN A 289 17.07 -0.83 5.05
C GLN A 289 17.11 -2.27 5.58
N ILE A 290 16.52 -2.52 6.76
CA ILE A 290 16.43 -3.86 7.37
C ILE A 290 15.70 -4.82 6.42
N ALA A 291 14.57 -4.40 5.85
CA ALA A 291 13.83 -5.26 4.92
C ALA A 291 14.65 -5.65 3.69
N ARG A 292 15.51 -4.76 3.16
CA ARG A 292 16.41 -5.05 2.02
C ARG A 292 17.43 -6.15 2.34
N ASP A 293 17.92 -6.23 3.56
CA ASP A 293 18.90 -7.24 3.98
C ASP A 293 18.27 -8.66 3.97
N PHE A 294 16.94 -8.74 4.00
CA PHE A 294 16.16 -9.97 3.85
C PHE A 294 15.41 -10.06 2.50
N GLY A 295 15.89 -9.37 1.46
CA GLY A 295 15.31 -9.47 0.11
C GLY A 295 13.96 -8.76 -0.07
N GLY A 296 13.59 -7.90 0.86
CA GLY A 296 12.37 -7.12 0.84
C GLY A 296 12.58 -5.66 0.46
N GLY A 297 11.68 -4.77 0.92
CA GLY A 297 11.75 -3.34 0.66
C GLY A 297 10.52 -2.61 1.17
N GLY A 298 10.42 -1.33 0.83
CA GLY A 298 9.31 -0.46 1.23
C GLY A 298 9.77 0.96 1.50
N HIS A 299 8.96 1.69 2.26
CA HIS A 299 9.26 3.04 2.71
C HIS A 299 10.02 3.05 4.03
N LYS A 300 10.68 4.18 4.34
CA LYS A 300 11.43 4.39 5.58
C LYS A 300 10.66 3.96 6.83
N ALA A 301 9.38 4.30 6.93
CA ALA A 301 8.53 4.02 8.09
C ALA A 301 7.75 2.70 8.00
N ALA A 302 7.71 2.04 6.84
CA ALA A 302 6.89 0.85 6.58
C ALA A 302 7.52 -0.03 5.50
N ALA A 303 7.92 -1.25 5.85
CA ALA A 303 8.58 -2.16 4.93
C ALA A 303 8.12 -3.60 5.13
N GLY A 304 8.27 -4.42 4.11
CA GLY A 304 8.00 -5.85 4.11
C GLY A 304 9.21 -6.66 3.69
N LEU A 305 9.33 -7.87 4.20
CA LEU A 305 10.39 -8.82 3.84
C LEU A 305 9.84 -10.24 3.63
N ILE A 306 10.61 -11.08 2.95
CA ILE A 306 10.34 -12.51 2.77
C ILE A 306 11.56 -13.28 3.25
N TYR A 307 11.34 -14.26 4.15
CA TYR A 307 12.38 -15.07 4.75
C TYR A 307 12.14 -16.55 4.44
N HIS A 308 13.19 -17.30 4.10
CA HIS A 308 13.09 -18.65 3.51
C HIS A 308 13.60 -19.80 4.40
N LYS A 309 13.67 -19.60 5.71
CA LYS A 309 13.98 -20.66 6.68
C LYS A 309 12.78 -20.85 7.63
N SER A 310 12.99 -21.52 8.77
CA SER A 310 11.93 -21.75 9.75
C SER A 310 11.47 -20.45 10.44
N LEU A 311 10.26 -20.48 11.01
CA LEU A 311 9.77 -19.38 11.84
C LEU A 311 10.67 -19.12 13.05
N ALA A 312 11.22 -20.18 13.65
CA ALA A 312 12.16 -20.06 14.76
C ALA A 312 13.45 -19.32 14.35
N ASP A 313 13.99 -19.61 13.16
CA ASP A 313 15.16 -18.89 12.63
C ASP A 313 14.81 -17.42 12.33
N ALA A 314 13.65 -17.19 11.71
CA ALA A 314 13.16 -15.83 11.42
C ALA A 314 13.00 -14.99 12.69
N LEU A 315 12.47 -15.60 13.78
CA LEU A 315 12.31 -14.95 15.08
C LEU A 315 13.62 -14.67 15.80
N ILE A 316 14.72 -15.23 15.35
CA ILE A 316 16.08 -14.91 15.83
C ILE A 316 16.73 -13.88 14.90
N GLU A 317 16.85 -14.21 13.62
CA GLU A 317 17.68 -13.43 12.69
C GLU A 317 17.09 -12.02 12.40
N VAL A 318 15.79 -11.92 12.14
CA VAL A 318 15.17 -10.62 11.81
C VAL A 318 15.12 -9.66 13.02
N PRO A 319 14.65 -10.08 14.22
CA PRO A 319 14.71 -9.22 15.39
C PRO A 319 16.16 -8.86 15.81
N THR A 320 17.13 -9.75 15.62
CA THR A 320 18.56 -9.45 15.88
C THR A 320 19.00 -8.27 15.03
N ASP A 321 18.75 -8.29 13.73
CA ASP A 321 19.11 -7.19 12.82
C ASP A 321 18.41 -5.87 13.19
N VAL A 322 17.11 -5.94 13.59
CA VAL A 322 16.39 -4.78 14.12
C VAL A 322 17.08 -4.22 15.38
N ILE A 323 17.44 -5.09 16.33
CA ILE A 323 18.08 -4.67 17.58
C ILE A 323 19.45 -4.05 17.30
N GLU A 324 20.30 -4.71 16.51
CA GLU A 324 21.65 -4.23 16.21
C GLU A 324 21.65 -2.91 15.43
N THR A 325 20.71 -2.78 14.47
CA THR A 325 20.63 -1.58 13.62
C THR A 325 19.97 -0.39 14.33
N CYS A 326 18.88 -0.62 15.07
CA CYS A 326 18.07 0.46 15.62
C CYS A 326 18.38 0.78 17.09
N PHE A 327 19.02 -0.15 17.82
CA PHE A 327 19.26 -0.06 19.27
C PHE A 327 20.68 -0.54 19.63
N PRO A 328 21.74 -0.03 19.00
CA PRO A 328 23.12 -0.58 19.13
C PRO A 328 23.66 -0.53 20.57
N GLU A 329 23.17 0.38 21.42
CA GLU A 329 23.63 0.51 22.81
C GLU A 329 23.18 -0.68 23.68
N ASP A 330 22.07 -1.32 23.35
CA ASP A 330 21.45 -2.42 24.09
C ASP A 330 21.67 -3.79 23.40
N ALA A 331 22.30 -3.82 22.21
CA ALA A 331 22.26 -4.93 21.28
C ALA A 331 22.75 -6.26 21.88
N GLU A 332 23.91 -6.30 22.51
CA GLU A 332 24.51 -7.54 23.00
C GLU A 332 23.60 -8.25 24.03
N ALA A 333 23.08 -7.51 25.01
CA ALA A 333 22.25 -8.06 26.07
C ALA A 333 20.85 -8.47 25.55
N GLU A 334 20.25 -7.68 24.66
CA GLU A 334 18.92 -7.94 24.12
C GLU A 334 18.91 -9.10 23.11
N VAL A 335 19.98 -9.26 22.30
CA VAL A 335 20.15 -10.39 21.39
C VAL A 335 20.37 -11.69 22.20
N GLU A 336 21.14 -11.68 23.28
CA GLU A 336 21.27 -12.83 24.16
C GLU A 336 19.91 -13.21 24.77
N ARG A 337 19.15 -12.23 25.27
CA ARG A 337 17.82 -12.42 25.82
C ARG A 337 16.83 -12.98 24.77
N LEU A 338 16.85 -12.45 23.54
CA LEU A 338 16.07 -12.95 22.41
C LEU A 338 16.37 -14.43 22.14
N CYS A 339 17.64 -14.79 22.02
CA CYS A 339 18.05 -16.17 21.76
C CYS A 339 17.59 -17.14 22.85
N ILE A 340 17.67 -16.73 24.12
CA ILE A 340 17.19 -17.55 25.25
C ILE A 340 15.67 -17.74 25.15
N LEU A 341 14.93 -16.66 24.90
CA LEU A 341 13.47 -16.69 24.78
C LEU A 341 13.01 -17.60 23.64
N ILE A 342 13.56 -17.44 22.43
CA ILE A 342 13.16 -18.25 21.28
C ILE A 342 13.52 -19.74 21.47
N ARG A 343 14.65 -20.04 22.09
CA ARG A 343 15.00 -21.43 22.46
C ARG A 343 13.96 -22.05 23.40
N SER A 344 13.40 -21.28 24.35
CA SER A 344 12.36 -21.77 25.27
C SER A 344 11.01 -21.99 24.58
N LEU A 345 10.75 -21.30 23.45
CA LEU A 345 9.53 -21.44 22.64
C LEU A 345 9.65 -22.48 21.52
N ARG A 346 10.82 -23.12 21.35
CA ARG A 346 11.11 -23.94 20.16
C ARG A 346 10.14 -25.10 19.97
N GLU A 347 9.75 -25.79 21.04
CA GLU A 347 8.77 -26.90 20.97
C GLU A 347 7.40 -26.38 20.49
N GLU A 348 7.00 -25.18 20.92
CA GLU A 348 5.75 -24.53 20.52
C GLU A 348 5.79 -23.97 19.08
N LEU A 349 6.99 -23.62 18.59
CA LEU A 349 7.19 -23.10 17.23
C LEU A 349 7.26 -24.22 16.18
N ASP A 350 7.74 -25.41 16.57
CA ASP A 350 7.90 -26.57 15.68
C ASP A 350 6.59 -27.41 15.58
N ASP A 351 5.61 -27.21 16.47
CA ASP A 351 4.25 -27.81 16.44
C ASP A 351 3.28 -26.99 15.56
#